data_3dabc507dae305574eceeaad9163c69b
#
_entry.id   3dabc507dae305574eceeaad9163c69b
#
_cell.length_a   1.000
_cell.length_b   1.000
_cell.length_c   1.000
_cell.angle_alpha   90.00
_cell.angle_beta   90.00
_cell.angle_gamma   90.00
#
_symmetry.space_group_name_H-M   'P 1'
#
loop_
_entity.id
_entity.type
_entity.pdbx_description
1 polymer ?
#
loop_
_entity_poly.entity_id
_entity_poly.type
_entity_poly.pdbx_seq_one_letter_code
_entity_poly.pdbx_strand_id
1 'polypeptide(L)'
;MTSSPNTTRREFLGTTTAALATASMPYWFTSSVPAEAAYRSANERPVVGCIGTGSRWGGVGPQAMRFGDVAAVCDVDAAHAKRGQDRVKRTQKKDGKEPTVDLYEDYRKILDRKDIDVVTIVTPDHWHSKIAIEAMKAGKDIYCEKPLTLTIEEGRQIISVLDKTKRVFQVGTQQRTEMGRRFLKAIALVHDGRIGKVQKVTCDIGGAPRSGPLKTESVPEGLNWDLWQGQTSEVDYIKRRCHYEFRWWYEYSGGKLTD
;
A
#
# COMPACT_ATOMS: atom_id res chain seq x y z
N MET A 1 -34.26 14.11 -38.12
CA MET A 1 -33.39 15.32 -38.17
C MET A 1 -33.07 15.68 -36.73
N THR A 2 -31.91 15.26 -36.25
CA THR A 2 -31.43 15.53 -34.90
C THR A 2 -30.53 16.77 -34.96
N SER A 3 -30.98 17.86 -34.33
CA SER A 3 -30.22 19.12 -34.25
C SER A 3 -29.03 18.94 -33.32
N SER A 4 -27.80 19.18 -33.83
CA SER A 4 -26.60 19.31 -33.03
C SER A 4 -26.73 20.50 -32.06
N PRO A 5 -26.31 20.39 -30.78
CA PRO A 5 -26.31 21.53 -29.91
C PRO A 5 -25.25 22.55 -30.37
N ASN A 6 -25.68 23.77 -30.69
CA ASN A 6 -24.80 24.91 -30.99
C ASN A 6 -24.04 25.31 -29.72
N THR A 7 -22.79 24.88 -29.60
CA THR A 7 -21.88 25.34 -28.54
C THR A 7 -21.53 26.82 -28.80
N THR A 8 -21.74 27.70 -27.85
CA THR A 8 -21.44 29.11 -28.00
C THR A 8 -19.92 29.35 -27.98
N ARG A 9 -19.46 30.42 -28.61
CA ARG A 9 -18.04 30.79 -28.67
C ARG A 9 -17.41 30.96 -27.29
N ARG A 10 -18.23 31.30 -26.28
CA ARG A 10 -17.81 31.46 -24.87
C ARG A 10 -17.60 30.12 -24.17
N GLU A 11 -18.45 29.12 -24.47
CA GLU A 11 -18.32 27.75 -23.97
C GLU A 11 -17.12 27.03 -24.60
N PHE A 12 -16.89 27.25 -25.91
CA PHE A 12 -15.70 26.74 -26.59
C PHE A 12 -14.40 27.32 -26.05
N LEU A 13 -14.34 28.62 -25.78
CA LEU A 13 -13.16 29.25 -25.18
C LEU A 13 -12.96 28.86 -23.72
N GLY A 14 -14.03 28.63 -22.96
CA GLY A 14 -13.95 28.12 -21.59
C GLY A 14 -13.40 26.68 -21.52
N THR A 15 -13.81 25.82 -22.42
CA THR A 15 -13.31 24.43 -22.51
C THR A 15 -11.88 24.35 -23.04
N THR A 16 -11.49 25.21 -23.97
CA THR A 16 -10.11 25.25 -24.50
C THR A 16 -9.11 25.83 -23.50
N THR A 17 -9.50 26.83 -22.70
CA THR A 17 -8.63 27.36 -21.63
C THR A 17 -8.45 26.36 -20.48
N ALA A 18 -9.47 25.59 -20.14
CA ALA A 18 -9.36 24.51 -19.15
C ALA A 18 -8.45 23.36 -19.65
N ALA A 19 -8.54 23.01 -20.96
CA ALA A 19 -7.69 21.98 -21.57
C ALA A 19 -6.22 22.41 -21.69
N LEU A 20 -5.95 23.70 -21.98
CA LEU A 20 -4.58 24.25 -22.04
C LEU A 20 -3.96 24.38 -20.65
N ALA A 21 -4.75 24.70 -19.61
CA ALA A 21 -4.27 24.75 -18.24
C ALA A 21 -3.88 23.34 -17.69
N THR A 22 -4.56 22.28 -18.13
CA THR A 22 -4.21 20.90 -17.78
C THR A 22 -2.99 20.38 -18.52
N ALA A 23 -2.71 20.83 -19.73
CA ALA A 23 -1.54 20.45 -20.53
C ALA A 23 -0.21 21.03 -20.00
N SER A 24 -0.26 22.09 -19.22
CA SER A 24 0.91 22.71 -18.59
C SER A 24 1.18 22.26 -17.17
N MET A 25 0.30 21.43 -16.58
CA MET A 25 0.53 20.86 -15.25
C MET A 25 1.50 19.68 -15.32
N PRO A 26 2.49 19.61 -14.40
CA PRO A 26 3.33 18.43 -14.30
C PRO A 26 2.46 17.18 -14.16
N TYR A 27 2.85 16.10 -14.81
CA TYR A 27 2.17 14.80 -14.87
C TYR A 27 1.60 14.32 -13.52
N TRP A 28 2.26 14.64 -12.41
CA TRP A 28 1.82 14.29 -11.06
C TRP A 28 0.68 15.15 -10.50
N PHE A 29 0.29 16.23 -11.19
CA PHE A 29 -0.94 16.99 -10.87
C PHE A 29 -2.17 16.55 -11.67
N THR A 30 -1.96 15.88 -12.80
CA THR A 30 -3.07 15.48 -13.68
C THR A 30 -3.78 14.20 -13.26
N SER A 31 -3.26 13.45 -12.28
CA SER A 31 -3.85 12.21 -11.78
C SER A 31 -4.84 12.39 -10.63
N SER A 32 -5.26 13.61 -10.30
CA SER A 32 -6.33 13.83 -9.35
C SER A 32 -7.70 13.69 -10.02
N VAL A 33 -8.03 12.49 -10.50
CA VAL A 33 -9.43 12.11 -10.61
C VAL A 33 -9.97 12.14 -9.19
N PRO A 34 -11.03 12.90 -8.89
CA PRO A 34 -11.63 12.85 -7.55
C PRO A 34 -12.04 11.40 -7.29
N ALA A 35 -11.38 10.76 -6.34
CA ALA A 35 -11.66 9.37 -5.99
C ALA A 35 -13.12 9.12 -5.54
N GLU A 36 -13.89 10.18 -5.31
CA GLU A 36 -15.32 10.14 -4.99
C GLU A 36 -16.22 9.88 -6.19
N ALA A 37 -15.74 10.08 -7.42
CA ALA A 37 -16.55 9.89 -8.62
C ALA A 37 -16.57 8.44 -9.15
N ALA A 38 -15.69 7.57 -8.64
CA ALA A 38 -15.36 6.32 -9.31
C ALA A 38 -16.30 5.15 -8.98
N TYR A 39 -16.96 5.12 -7.82
CA TYR A 39 -17.74 3.94 -7.42
C TYR A 39 -19.19 4.31 -7.10
N ARG A 40 -19.99 4.44 -8.14
CA ARG A 40 -21.43 4.77 -8.02
C ARG A 40 -22.34 3.55 -7.77
N SER A 41 -21.82 2.35 -7.99
CA SER A 41 -22.54 1.11 -7.82
C SER A 41 -21.79 0.17 -6.88
N ALA A 42 -22.52 -0.56 -6.03
CA ALA A 42 -21.93 -1.61 -5.20
C ALA A 42 -21.30 -2.73 -6.05
N ASN A 43 -21.79 -2.92 -7.28
CA ASN A 43 -21.26 -3.93 -8.21
C ASN A 43 -19.95 -3.51 -8.90
N GLU A 44 -19.56 -2.25 -8.79
CA GLU A 44 -18.33 -1.70 -9.36
C GLU A 44 -17.18 -1.60 -8.33
N ARG A 45 -17.44 -1.95 -7.07
CA ARG A 45 -16.43 -1.90 -6.03
C ARG A 45 -15.51 -3.11 -6.16
N PRO A 46 -14.16 -2.90 -6.20
CA PRO A 46 -13.22 -4.03 -6.24
C PRO A 46 -13.31 -4.86 -4.96
N VAL A 47 -13.13 -6.15 -5.10
CA VAL A 47 -13.00 -7.09 -3.99
C VAL A 47 -11.52 -7.11 -3.56
N VAL A 48 -11.28 -6.92 -2.27
CA VAL A 48 -9.93 -6.73 -1.73
C VAL A 48 -9.52 -7.88 -0.81
N GLY A 49 -8.31 -8.37 -1.01
CA GLY A 49 -7.59 -9.23 -0.07
C GLY A 49 -6.53 -8.44 0.71
N CYS A 50 -6.49 -8.59 2.04
CA CYS A 50 -5.52 -7.89 2.86
C CYS A 50 -4.44 -8.86 3.36
N ILE A 51 -3.18 -8.64 2.98
CA ILE A 51 -2.02 -9.45 3.36
C ILE A 51 -1.14 -8.65 4.32
N GLY A 52 -0.98 -9.13 5.56
CA GLY A 52 -0.39 -8.41 6.67
C GLY A 52 -1.38 -7.45 7.33
N THR A 53 -1.89 -7.82 8.50
CA THR A 53 -2.89 -7.06 9.25
C THR A 53 -2.36 -6.53 10.60
N GLY A 54 -1.04 -6.34 10.67
CA GLY A 54 -0.34 -5.77 11.83
C GLY A 54 -0.62 -4.27 12.03
N SER A 55 0.27 -3.61 12.76
CA SER A 55 0.06 -2.22 13.19
C SER A 55 -0.12 -1.23 12.03
N ARG A 56 0.69 -1.33 10.98
CA ARG A 56 0.60 -0.42 9.82
C ARG A 56 -0.71 -0.58 9.05
N TRP A 57 -1.25 -1.77 8.97
CA TRP A 57 -2.55 -2.02 8.36
C TRP A 57 -3.68 -1.22 9.05
N GLY A 58 -3.46 -0.82 10.30
CA GLY A 58 -4.35 0.09 11.01
C GLY A 58 -4.67 1.38 10.26
N GLY A 59 -3.74 1.90 9.44
CA GLY A 59 -3.95 3.05 8.57
C GLY A 59 -4.41 2.66 7.15
N VAL A 60 -3.88 1.57 6.58
CA VAL A 60 -4.18 1.12 5.22
C VAL A 60 -5.56 0.46 5.11
N GLY A 61 -5.93 -0.40 6.07
CA GLY A 61 -7.19 -1.13 6.05
C GLY A 61 -8.44 -0.25 5.92
N PRO A 62 -8.58 0.86 6.68
CA PRO A 62 -9.70 1.80 6.50
C PRO A 62 -9.78 2.38 5.10
N GLN A 63 -8.66 2.67 4.47
CA GLN A 63 -8.63 3.17 3.09
C GLN A 63 -9.05 2.07 2.11
N ALA A 64 -8.54 0.85 2.28
CA ALA A 64 -8.97 -0.29 1.48
C ALA A 64 -10.50 -0.48 1.54
N MET A 65 -11.07 -0.45 2.75
CA MET A 65 -12.53 -0.57 2.97
C MET A 65 -13.34 0.63 2.43
N ARG A 66 -12.72 1.81 2.30
CA ARG A 66 -13.37 2.97 1.68
C ARG A 66 -13.59 2.75 0.17
N PHE A 67 -12.63 2.16 -0.51
CA PHE A 67 -12.60 2.04 -1.96
C PHE A 67 -12.99 0.65 -2.49
N GLY A 68 -12.98 -0.38 -1.64
CA GLY A 68 -13.33 -1.75 -2.02
C GLY A 68 -14.01 -2.51 -0.89
N ASP A 69 -14.45 -3.71 -1.19
CA ASP A 69 -15.05 -4.61 -0.22
C ASP A 69 -14.03 -5.70 0.16
N VAL A 70 -13.58 -5.68 1.40
CA VAL A 70 -12.58 -6.64 1.90
C VAL A 70 -13.27 -7.99 2.15
N ALA A 71 -12.88 -9.01 1.39
CA ALA A 71 -13.42 -10.36 1.47
C ALA A 71 -12.52 -11.34 2.23
N ALA A 72 -11.23 -11.01 2.38
CA ALA A 72 -10.28 -11.87 3.06
C ALA A 72 -9.17 -11.08 3.74
N VAL A 73 -8.66 -11.61 4.84
CA VAL A 73 -7.48 -11.12 5.55
C VAL A 73 -6.49 -12.27 5.78
N CYS A 74 -5.20 -11.94 5.77
CA CYS A 74 -4.12 -12.89 6.01
C CYS A 74 -3.06 -12.28 6.91
N ASP A 75 -2.63 -13.03 7.91
CA ASP A 75 -1.44 -12.72 8.71
C ASP A 75 -0.89 -14.02 9.32
N VAL A 76 0.40 -14.13 9.43
CA VAL A 76 1.09 -15.27 10.06
C VAL A 76 1.04 -15.23 11.59
N ASP A 77 0.57 -14.13 12.16
CA ASP A 77 0.19 -13.98 13.57
C ASP A 77 -1.34 -14.05 13.67
N ALA A 78 -1.82 -15.13 14.28
CA ALA A 78 -3.26 -15.40 14.44
C ALA A 78 -4.02 -14.25 15.15
N ALA A 79 -3.37 -13.57 16.10
CA ALA A 79 -3.98 -12.44 16.80
C ALA A 79 -4.09 -11.21 15.88
N HIS A 80 -3.11 -10.97 15.02
CA HIS A 80 -3.18 -9.93 13.98
C HIS A 80 -4.29 -10.25 12.98
N ALA A 81 -4.31 -11.45 12.44
CA ALA A 81 -5.31 -11.91 11.49
C ALA A 81 -6.74 -11.75 12.06
N LYS A 82 -6.95 -12.21 13.28
CA LYS A 82 -8.25 -12.11 13.97
C LYS A 82 -8.69 -10.66 14.19
N ARG A 83 -7.80 -9.80 14.68
CA ARG A 83 -8.09 -8.37 14.86
C ARG A 83 -8.44 -7.69 13.53
N GLY A 84 -7.70 -8.05 12.46
CA GLY A 84 -7.97 -7.57 11.10
C GLY A 84 -9.36 -7.97 10.64
N GLN A 85 -9.71 -9.24 10.74
CA GLN A 85 -11.04 -9.77 10.38
C GLN A 85 -12.17 -9.06 11.14
N ASP A 86 -12.03 -8.96 12.46
CA ASP A 86 -13.06 -8.33 13.31
C ASP A 86 -13.25 -6.85 12.98
N ARG A 87 -12.16 -6.16 12.64
CA ARG A 87 -12.23 -4.78 12.19
C ARG A 87 -12.98 -4.64 10.87
N VAL A 88 -12.69 -5.50 9.88
CA VAL A 88 -13.41 -5.50 8.60
C VAL A 88 -14.89 -5.75 8.83
N LYS A 89 -15.25 -6.81 9.57
CA LYS A 89 -16.63 -7.15 9.88
C LYS A 89 -17.40 -5.99 10.51
N ARG A 90 -16.81 -5.31 11.48
CA ARG A 90 -17.42 -4.13 12.12
C ARG A 90 -17.59 -2.94 11.16
N THR A 91 -16.57 -2.69 10.33
CA THR A 91 -16.54 -1.49 9.46
C THR A 91 -17.43 -1.66 8.23
N GLN A 92 -17.50 -2.86 7.66
CA GLN A 92 -18.30 -3.15 6.45
C GLN A 92 -19.69 -3.71 6.76
N LYS A 93 -20.12 -3.69 8.02
CA LYS A 93 -21.47 -4.08 8.40
C LYS A 93 -22.49 -3.17 7.74
N LYS A 94 -23.43 -3.75 6.95
CA LYS A 94 -24.51 -3.05 6.27
C LYS A 94 -25.84 -3.70 6.61
N ASP A 95 -26.86 -2.89 6.82
CA ASP A 95 -28.25 -3.35 7.08
C ASP A 95 -28.35 -4.40 8.20
N GLY A 96 -27.52 -4.25 9.24
CA GLY A 96 -27.47 -5.20 10.35
C GLY A 96 -26.78 -6.54 10.05
N LYS A 97 -26.38 -6.79 8.80
CA LYS A 97 -25.67 -8.01 8.40
C LYS A 97 -24.16 -7.78 8.39
N GLU A 98 -23.41 -8.73 8.97
CA GLU A 98 -21.97 -8.72 8.90
C GLU A 98 -21.48 -9.32 7.58
N PRO A 99 -20.44 -8.75 6.94
CA PRO A 99 -19.86 -9.33 5.75
C PRO A 99 -19.16 -10.66 6.07
N THR A 100 -19.16 -11.58 5.12
CA THR A 100 -18.28 -12.76 5.17
C THR A 100 -16.86 -12.30 4.88
N VAL A 101 -15.95 -12.58 5.80
CA VAL A 101 -14.54 -12.24 5.66
C VAL A 101 -13.73 -13.47 6.04
N ASP A 102 -13.05 -14.06 5.06
CA ASP A 102 -12.23 -15.23 5.30
C ASP A 102 -10.91 -14.85 5.96
N LEU A 103 -10.36 -15.77 6.76
CA LEU A 103 -9.13 -15.59 7.48
C LEU A 103 -8.14 -16.67 7.06
N TYR A 104 -6.94 -16.25 6.65
CA TYR A 104 -5.87 -17.14 6.21
C TYR A 104 -4.56 -16.84 6.96
N GLU A 105 -3.75 -17.85 7.14
CA GLU A 105 -2.36 -17.73 7.59
C GLU A 105 -1.41 -17.58 6.40
N ASP A 106 -1.68 -18.28 5.31
CA ASP A 106 -0.90 -18.29 4.08
C ASP A 106 -1.53 -17.37 3.02
N TYR A 107 -0.79 -16.32 2.62
CA TYR A 107 -1.24 -15.33 1.63
C TYR A 107 -1.56 -15.94 0.27
N ARG A 108 -0.97 -17.09 -0.09
CA ARG A 108 -1.23 -17.78 -1.36
C ARG A 108 -2.70 -18.17 -1.48
N LYS A 109 -3.37 -18.44 -0.37
CA LYS A 109 -4.82 -18.68 -0.35
C LYS A 109 -5.65 -17.47 -0.78
N ILE A 110 -5.16 -16.26 -0.52
CA ILE A 110 -5.77 -15.02 -1.07
C ILE A 110 -5.51 -14.92 -2.57
N LEU A 111 -4.30 -15.22 -3.02
CA LEU A 111 -3.93 -15.13 -4.44
C LEU A 111 -4.68 -16.14 -5.31
N ASP A 112 -4.99 -17.32 -4.79
CA ASP A 112 -5.74 -18.39 -5.48
C ASP A 112 -7.22 -18.01 -5.72
N ARG A 113 -7.78 -17.06 -4.97
CA ARG A 113 -9.18 -16.63 -5.08
C ARG A 113 -9.42 -15.84 -6.36
N LYS A 114 -10.38 -16.26 -7.16
CA LYS A 114 -10.73 -15.61 -8.43
C LYS A 114 -11.64 -14.40 -8.25
N ASP A 115 -12.33 -14.30 -7.12
CA ASP A 115 -13.20 -13.18 -6.78
C ASP A 115 -12.46 -11.97 -6.17
N ILE A 116 -11.18 -12.08 -5.85
CA ILE A 116 -10.35 -10.97 -5.37
C ILE A 116 -9.71 -10.27 -6.57
N ASP A 117 -9.91 -8.96 -6.68
CA ASP A 117 -9.36 -8.11 -7.73
C ASP A 117 -8.03 -7.45 -7.30
N VAL A 118 -7.97 -6.98 -6.06
CA VAL A 118 -6.89 -6.16 -5.54
C VAL A 118 -6.35 -6.74 -4.24
N VAL A 119 -5.04 -6.67 -4.02
CA VAL A 119 -4.44 -7.01 -2.74
C VAL A 119 -3.73 -5.82 -2.12
N THR A 120 -3.85 -5.68 -0.79
CA THR A 120 -2.99 -4.81 0.00
C THR A 120 -1.89 -5.64 0.64
N ILE A 121 -0.63 -5.24 0.44
CA ILE A 121 0.55 -5.91 1.01
C ILE A 121 1.14 -4.98 2.05
N VAL A 122 1.01 -5.36 3.34
CA VAL A 122 1.39 -4.55 4.50
C VAL A 122 2.18 -5.42 5.49
N THR A 123 3.01 -6.27 4.94
CA THR A 123 3.91 -7.20 5.62
C THR A 123 5.22 -6.51 6.03
N PRO A 124 6.15 -7.19 6.71
CA PRO A 124 7.55 -6.76 6.78
C PRO A 124 8.21 -6.64 5.40
N ASP A 125 9.23 -5.79 5.30
CA ASP A 125 9.82 -5.35 4.02
C ASP A 125 10.32 -6.51 3.15
N HIS A 126 10.95 -7.51 3.75
CA HIS A 126 11.51 -8.68 3.04
C HIS A 126 10.45 -9.53 2.30
N TRP A 127 9.18 -9.37 2.64
CA TRP A 127 8.08 -10.06 1.98
C TRP A 127 7.48 -9.29 0.80
N HIS A 128 7.68 -7.96 0.73
CA HIS A 128 7.01 -7.10 -0.24
C HIS A 128 7.21 -7.57 -1.68
N SER A 129 8.46 -7.77 -2.08
CA SER A 129 8.82 -8.12 -3.46
C SER A 129 8.24 -9.47 -3.88
N LYS A 130 8.40 -10.50 -3.06
CA LYS A 130 7.91 -11.84 -3.35
C LYS A 130 6.40 -11.87 -3.51
N ILE A 131 5.68 -11.34 -2.53
CA ILE A 131 4.20 -11.32 -2.56
C ILE A 131 3.70 -10.48 -3.74
N ALA A 132 4.31 -9.32 -4.00
CA ALA A 132 3.92 -8.46 -5.11
C ALA A 132 4.10 -9.15 -6.47
N ILE A 133 5.23 -9.83 -6.70
CA ILE A 133 5.49 -10.59 -7.92
C ILE A 133 4.48 -11.73 -8.11
N GLU A 134 4.19 -12.48 -7.06
CA GLU A 134 3.24 -13.59 -7.10
C GLU A 134 1.80 -13.08 -7.30
N ALA A 135 1.43 -11.97 -6.67
CA ALA A 135 0.12 -11.34 -6.84
C ALA A 135 -0.10 -10.84 -8.28
N MET A 136 0.89 -10.18 -8.90
CA MET A 136 0.82 -9.79 -10.31
C MET A 136 0.64 -10.98 -11.24
N LYS A 137 1.38 -12.07 -10.99
CA LYS A 137 1.26 -13.32 -11.76
C LYS A 137 -0.11 -13.99 -11.57
N ALA A 138 -0.71 -13.85 -10.39
CA ALA A 138 -2.07 -14.32 -10.09
C ALA A 138 -3.17 -13.39 -10.65
N GLY A 139 -2.80 -12.31 -11.35
CA GLY A 139 -3.73 -11.38 -11.99
C GLY A 139 -4.33 -10.34 -11.05
N LYS A 140 -3.72 -10.09 -9.88
CA LYS A 140 -4.19 -9.10 -8.91
C LYS A 140 -3.57 -7.74 -9.15
N ASP A 141 -4.34 -6.68 -8.95
CA ASP A 141 -3.83 -5.34 -8.77
C ASP A 141 -3.31 -5.15 -7.34
N ILE A 142 -2.38 -4.21 -7.13
CA ILE A 142 -1.58 -4.19 -5.91
C ILE A 142 -1.49 -2.80 -5.30
N TYR A 143 -1.75 -2.71 -4.00
CA TYR A 143 -1.19 -1.69 -3.13
C TYR A 143 -0.14 -2.34 -2.22
N CYS A 144 1.12 -1.88 -2.31
CA CYS A 144 2.21 -2.39 -1.47
C CYS A 144 2.82 -1.27 -0.63
N GLU A 145 2.99 -1.50 0.67
CA GLU A 145 3.64 -0.53 1.56
C GLU A 145 5.12 -0.31 1.20
N LYS A 146 5.62 0.81 1.66
CA LYS A 146 7.04 1.16 1.58
C LYS A 146 7.81 0.49 2.75
N PRO A 147 9.12 0.28 2.61
CA PRO A 147 9.92 0.34 1.38
C PRO A 147 9.54 -0.82 0.44
N LEU A 148 9.52 -0.55 -0.85
CA LEU A 148 9.01 -1.55 -1.81
C LEU A 148 9.89 -2.78 -1.90
N THR A 149 11.21 -2.60 -1.80
CA THR A 149 12.21 -3.66 -1.99
C THR A 149 13.30 -3.60 -0.94
N LEU A 150 13.88 -4.73 -0.64
CA LEU A 150 15.08 -4.83 0.20
C LEU A 150 16.35 -4.61 -0.64
N THR A 151 16.33 -5.04 -1.91
CA THR A 151 17.46 -4.92 -2.84
C THR A 151 17.05 -4.24 -4.15
N ILE A 152 18.06 -3.71 -4.87
CA ILE A 152 17.86 -3.12 -6.21
C ILE A 152 17.38 -4.20 -7.21
N GLU A 153 17.89 -5.41 -7.09
CA GLU A 153 17.50 -6.51 -7.98
C GLU A 153 16.03 -6.90 -7.85
N GLU A 154 15.50 -6.92 -6.63
CA GLU A 154 14.06 -7.11 -6.41
C GLU A 154 13.22 -6.05 -7.15
N GLY A 155 13.67 -4.80 -7.13
CA GLY A 155 13.02 -3.72 -7.87
C GLY A 155 12.97 -3.96 -9.38
N ARG A 156 14.09 -4.45 -9.96
CA ARG A 156 14.16 -4.82 -11.38
C ARG A 156 13.22 -5.98 -11.72
N GLN A 157 13.12 -6.97 -10.84
CA GLN A 157 12.22 -8.10 -11.01
C GLN A 157 10.75 -7.66 -10.97
N ILE A 158 10.37 -6.78 -10.02
CA ILE A 158 9.02 -6.20 -9.94
C ILE A 158 8.69 -5.48 -11.26
N ILE A 159 9.58 -4.61 -11.76
CA ILE A 159 9.37 -3.88 -13.02
C ILE A 159 9.18 -4.87 -14.18
N SER A 160 10.05 -5.87 -14.30
CA SER A 160 9.95 -6.87 -15.36
C SER A 160 8.63 -7.66 -15.35
N VAL A 161 8.12 -7.98 -14.15
CA VAL A 161 6.84 -8.70 -14.02
C VAL A 161 5.66 -7.77 -14.28
N LEU A 162 5.73 -6.53 -13.80
CA LEU A 162 4.71 -5.51 -14.04
C LEU A 162 4.54 -5.24 -15.53
N ASP A 163 5.65 -5.11 -16.26
CA ASP A 163 5.64 -4.92 -17.71
C ASP A 163 4.98 -6.08 -18.47
N LYS A 164 5.14 -7.30 -17.99
CA LYS A 164 4.52 -8.48 -18.59
C LYS A 164 3.04 -8.63 -18.25
N THR A 165 2.69 -8.37 -17.02
CA THR A 165 1.34 -8.63 -16.48
C THR A 165 0.39 -7.46 -16.67
N LYS A 166 0.93 -6.23 -16.84
CA LYS A 166 0.16 -4.98 -16.99
C LYS A 166 -0.83 -4.72 -15.86
N ARG A 167 -0.52 -5.21 -14.65
CA ARG A 167 -1.34 -4.95 -13.46
C ARG A 167 -1.17 -3.53 -12.97
N VAL A 168 -2.15 -3.03 -12.24
CA VAL A 168 -2.03 -1.74 -11.54
C VAL A 168 -1.22 -1.95 -10.27
N PHE A 169 -0.19 -1.14 -10.09
CA PHE A 169 0.70 -1.21 -8.93
C PHE A 169 0.86 0.16 -8.27
N GLN A 170 0.40 0.29 -7.03
CA GLN A 170 0.56 1.50 -6.23
C GLN A 170 1.50 1.24 -5.05
N VAL A 171 2.56 2.03 -4.95
CA VAL A 171 3.43 2.02 -3.76
C VAL A 171 2.88 2.97 -2.70
N GLY A 172 2.81 2.50 -1.46
CA GLY A 172 2.33 3.24 -0.30
C GLY A 172 3.36 4.20 0.27
N THR A 173 3.63 5.31 -0.41
CA THR A 173 4.63 6.31 -0.03
C THR A 173 4.20 7.28 1.07
N GLN A 174 3.10 7.00 1.75
CA GLN A 174 2.59 7.67 2.96
C GLN A 174 2.63 9.21 2.91
N GLN A 175 3.68 9.82 3.49
CA GLN A 175 3.77 11.27 3.73
C GLN A 175 3.64 12.13 2.48
N ARG A 176 3.88 11.60 1.30
CA ARG A 176 3.69 12.36 0.05
C ARG A 176 2.27 12.87 -0.11
N THR A 177 1.29 12.04 0.22
CA THR A 177 -0.14 12.37 0.05
C THR A 177 -0.95 12.33 1.33
N GLU A 178 -0.54 11.53 2.31
CA GLU A 178 -1.16 11.47 3.64
C GLU A 178 -0.78 12.68 4.52
N MET A 179 -1.21 12.69 5.76
CA MET A 179 -0.86 13.70 6.79
C MET A 179 -1.10 15.15 6.34
N GLY A 180 -2.26 15.41 5.72
CA GLY A 180 -2.65 16.73 5.27
C GLY A 180 -1.88 17.23 4.04
N ARG A 181 -1.27 16.33 3.27
CA ARG A 181 -0.49 16.64 2.06
C ARG A 181 0.67 17.60 2.31
N ARG A 182 1.32 17.51 3.47
CA ARG A 182 2.35 18.46 3.91
C ARG A 182 3.54 18.49 2.95
N PHE A 183 3.99 17.34 2.44
CA PHE A 183 5.09 17.30 1.48
C PHE A 183 4.71 17.94 0.15
N LEU A 184 3.50 17.71 -0.36
CA LEU A 184 3.03 18.36 -1.59
C LEU A 184 2.98 19.88 -1.44
N LYS A 185 2.51 20.37 -0.26
CA LYS A 185 2.49 21.81 0.04
C LYS A 185 3.91 22.39 0.11
N ALA A 186 4.84 21.69 0.77
CA ALA A 186 6.24 22.12 0.85
C ALA A 186 6.89 22.16 -0.56
N ILE A 187 6.67 21.13 -1.37
CA ILE A 187 7.16 21.08 -2.76
C ILE A 187 6.61 22.25 -3.57
N ALA A 188 5.31 22.52 -3.48
CA ALA A 188 4.69 23.65 -4.19
C ALA A 188 5.33 25.00 -3.79
N LEU A 189 5.52 25.24 -2.49
CA LEU A 189 6.15 26.46 -1.98
C LEU A 189 7.59 26.64 -2.50
N VAL A 190 8.35 25.54 -2.59
CA VAL A 190 9.71 25.55 -3.13
C VAL A 190 9.68 25.87 -4.64
N HIS A 191 8.81 25.22 -5.40
CA HIS A 191 8.67 25.44 -6.85
C HIS A 191 8.17 26.86 -7.18
N ASP A 192 7.31 27.42 -6.34
CA ASP A 192 6.83 28.81 -6.47
C ASP A 192 7.90 29.86 -6.09
N GLY A 193 9.09 29.44 -5.72
CA GLY A 193 10.17 30.33 -5.31
C GLY A 193 9.97 31.03 -3.97
N ARG A 194 9.01 30.60 -3.16
CA ARG A 194 8.63 31.26 -1.87
C ARG A 194 9.78 31.31 -0.86
N ILE A 195 10.73 30.39 -0.96
CA ILE A 195 11.93 30.35 -0.10
C ILE A 195 13.21 30.78 -0.84
N GLY A 196 13.05 31.32 -2.07
CA GLY A 196 14.16 31.69 -2.92
C GLY A 196 14.99 30.48 -3.39
N LYS A 197 16.26 30.72 -3.72
CA LYS A 197 17.17 29.66 -4.17
C LYS A 197 17.54 28.75 -3.00
N VAL A 198 17.20 27.46 -3.12
CA VAL A 198 17.58 26.44 -2.11
C VAL A 198 19.11 26.34 -2.01
N GLN A 199 19.66 26.60 -0.84
CA GLN A 199 21.11 26.52 -0.55
C GLN A 199 21.48 25.21 0.14
N LYS A 200 20.59 24.72 1.02
CA LYS A 200 20.86 23.52 1.83
C LYS A 200 19.55 22.81 2.14
N VAL A 201 19.61 21.49 2.15
CA VAL A 201 18.52 20.62 2.66
C VAL A 201 19.09 19.79 3.80
N THR A 202 18.41 19.74 4.93
CA THR A 202 18.75 18.88 6.07
C THR A 202 17.61 17.93 6.33
N CYS A 203 17.90 16.64 6.37
CA CYS A 203 16.94 15.58 6.71
C CYS A 203 17.42 14.92 8.00
N ASP A 204 16.53 14.83 8.98
CA ASP A 204 16.78 14.12 10.24
C ASP A 204 15.83 12.91 10.31
N ILE A 205 16.41 11.71 10.39
CA ILE A 205 15.68 10.44 10.45
C ILE A 205 15.91 9.71 11.80
N GLY A 206 16.65 10.32 12.71
CA GLY A 206 17.05 9.71 13.97
C GLY A 206 18.08 8.59 13.81
N GLY A 207 18.49 7.99 14.92
CA GLY A 207 19.49 6.91 14.96
C GLY A 207 18.87 5.53 15.09
N ALA A 208 19.67 4.51 14.76
CA ALA A 208 19.31 3.12 15.05
C ALA A 208 19.50 2.81 16.55
N PRO A 209 18.68 1.93 17.13
CA PRO A 209 18.89 1.47 18.50
C PRO A 209 20.18 0.65 18.60
N ARG A 210 20.81 0.69 19.76
CA ARG A 210 21.93 -0.19 20.09
C ARG A 210 21.47 -1.25 21.06
N SER A 211 21.95 -2.47 20.89
CA SER A 211 21.71 -3.57 21.83
C SER A 211 22.98 -4.41 21.97
N GLY A 212 23.14 -5.06 23.13
CA GLY A 212 24.03 -6.19 23.28
C GLY A 212 23.43 -7.48 22.69
N PRO A 213 24.03 -8.63 22.98
CA PRO A 213 23.48 -9.92 22.57
C PRO A 213 22.05 -10.09 23.07
N LEU A 214 21.17 -10.54 22.18
CA LEU A 214 19.74 -10.78 22.48
C LEU A 214 19.53 -12.27 22.73
N LYS A 215 18.67 -12.60 23.69
CA LYS A 215 18.34 -13.98 24.01
C LYS A 215 17.31 -14.53 23.02
N THR A 216 17.50 -15.78 22.65
CA THR A 216 16.47 -16.57 21.96
C THR A 216 15.35 -16.90 22.94
N GLU A 217 14.14 -16.98 22.44
CA GLU A 217 12.92 -17.26 23.18
C GLU A 217 12.10 -18.31 22.41
N SER A 218 11.16 -18.95 23.08
CA SER A 218 10.17 -19.79 22.38
C SER A 218 9.28 -18.93 21.48
N VAL A 219 8.94 -19.47 20.33
CA VAL A 219 7.97 -18.81 19.42
C VAL A 219 6.63 -18.66 20.16
N PRO A 220 6.02 -17.47 20.19
CA PRO A 220 4.71 -17.29 20.81
C PRO A 220 3.65 -18.17 20.16
N GLU A 221 2.70 -18.66 20.97
CA GLU A 221 1.54 -19.36 20.44
C GLU A 221 0.78 -18.51 19.43
N GLY A 222 0.40 -19.12 18.30
CA GLY A 222 -0.32 -18.44 17.22
C GLY A 222 0.54 -17.60 16.28
N LEU A 223 1.87 -17.60 16.43
CA LEU A 223 2.80 -17.03 15.46
C LEU A 223 3.46 -18.13 14.64
N ASN A 224 3.26 -18.14 13.34
CA ASN A 224 4.01 -19.00 12.43
C ASN A 224 5.35 -18.32 12.11
N TRP A 225 6.40 -18.68 12.86
CA TRP A 225 7.72 -18.06 12.74
C TRP A 225 8.41 -18.42 11.42
N ASP A 226 8.22 -19.63 10.93
CA ASP A 226 8.76 -20.07 9.64
C ASP A 226 8.19 -19.22 8.49
N LEU A 227 6.87 -19.10 8.38
CA LEU A 227 6.24 -18.22 7.41
C LEU A 227 6.56 -16.74 7.65
N TRP A 228 6.83 -16.32 8.89
CA TRP A 228 7.23 -14.95 9.16
C TRP A 228 8.61 -14.66 8.57
N GLN A 229 9.58 -15.57 8.74
CA GLN A 229 10.93 -15.46 8.16
C GLN A 229 10.92 -15.60 6.64
N GLY A 230 10.14 -16.53 6.12
CA GLY A 230 9.96 -16.77 4.69
C GLY A 230 11.26 -17.13 3.98
N GLN A 231 11.69 -16.28 3.03
CA GLN A 231 12.87 -16.52 2.19
C GLN A 231 14.20 -16.10 2.83
N THR A 232 14.20 -15.59 4.04
CA THR A 232 15.43 -15.23 4.74
C THR A 232 16.09 -16.46 5.37
N SER A 233 17.30 -16.29 5.88
CA SER A 233 17.97 -17.39 6.60
C SER A 233 17.18 -17.77 7.85
N GLU A 234 17.07 -19.07 8.10
CA GLU A 234 16.45 -19.61 9.31
C GLU A 234 17.25 -19.21 10.53
N VAL A 235 16.57 -18.62 11.50
CA VAL A 235 17.15 -18.22 12.78
C VAL A 235 16.16 -18.47 13.91
N ASP A 236 16.68 -18.72 15.10
CA ASP A 236 15.88 -18.84 16.32
C ASP A 236 15.06 -17.56 16.55
N TYR A 237 13.90 -17.76 17.16
CA TYR A 237 13.03 -16.63 17.49
C TYR A 237 13.67 -15.72 18.55
N ILE A 238 13.73 -14.46 18.24
CA ILE A 238 14.08 -13.36 19.14
C ILE A 238 12.98 -12.34 19.04
N LYS A 239 12.28 -12.04 20.14
CA LYS A 239 11.15 -11.09 20.16
C LYS A 239 11.44 -9.77 19.47
N ARG A 240 12.65 -9.24 19.61
CA ARG A 240 13.09 -7.99 18.96
C ARG A 240 13.42 -8.13 17.48
N ARG A 241 13.40 -9.33 16.88
CA ARG A 241 13.45 -9.51 15.43
C ARG A 241 12.08 -9.42 14.78
N CYS A 242 11.02 -9.55 15.55
CA CYS A 242 9.67 -9.69 15.06
C CYS A 242 8.88 -8.38 15.09
N HIS A 243 7.79 -8.31 14.34
CA HIS A 243 6.84 -7.19 14.29
C HIS A 243 7.54 -5.83 14.05
N TYR A 244 7.28 -4.82 14.88
CA TYR A 244 7.77 -3.45 14.66
C TYR A 244 9.29 -3.33 14.62
N GLU A 245 10.02 -4.17 15.38
CA GLU A 245 11.47 -4.07 15.53
C GLU A 245 12.25 -4.74 14.39
N PHE A 246 11.60 -5.47 13.48
CA PHE A 246 12.26 -6.17 12.35
C PHE A 246 13.15 -5.24 11.52
N ARG A 247 12.81 -3.98 11.43
CA ARG A 247 13.50 -2.96 10.64
C ARG A 247 14.96 -2.73 11.00
N TRP A 248 15.40 -3.22 12.17
CA TRP A 248 16.76 -3.08 12.64
C TRP A 248 17.68 -4.25 12.26
N TRP A 249 17.15 -5.20 11.49
CA TRP A 249 17.84 -6.42 11.08
C TRP A 249 18.00 -6.43 9.58
N TYR A 250 19.25 -6.51 9.10
CA TYR A 250 19.57 -6.41 7.67
C TYR A 250 18.91 -7.48 6.80
N GLU A 251 18.62 -8.64 7.38
CA GLU A 251 17.93 -9.74 6.70
C GLU A 251 16.49 -9.36 6.31
N TYR A 252 15.91 -8.37 7.01
CA TYR A 252 14.50 -8.02 6.85
C TYR A 252 14.26 -6.60 6.32
N SER A 253 15.21 -5.67 6.55
CA SER A 253 14.99 -4.26 6.21
C SER A 253 16.30 -3.48 6.09
N GLY A 254 16.27 -2.36 5.40
CA GLY A 254 17.37 -1.38 5.34
C GLY A 254 17.35 -0.34 6.47
N GLY A 255 16.54 -0.53 7.50
CA GLY A 255 16.42 0.36 8.65
C GLY A 255 15.77 1.70 8.32
N LYS A 256 16.10 2.72 9.10
CA LYS A 256 15.52 4.08 8.95
C LYS A 256 15.86 4.76 7.63
N LEU A 257 16.93 4.37 6.97
CA LEU A 257 17.32 4.98 5.71
C LEU A 257 16.34 4.65 4.58
N THR A 258 15.73 3.47 4.64
CA THR A 258 14.78 2.98 3.63
C THR A 258 13.32 3.06 4.09
N ASP A 259 13.08 3.18 5.40
CA ASP A 259 11.74 3.19 6.03
C ASP A 259 10.88 4.44 5.70
#